data_40553a5182fefa79e2eb0d3387fdac03
#
_entry.id   40553a5182fefa79e2eb0d3387fdac03
#
_cell.length_a   1.000
_cell.length_b   1.000
_cell.length_c   1.000
_cell.angle_alpha   90.00
_cell.angle_beta   90.00
_cell.angle_gamma   90.00
#
_symmetry.space_group_name_H-M   'P 1'
#
loop_
_entity.id
_entity.type
_entity.pdbx_description
1 polymer ?
#
loop_
_entity_poly.entity_id
_entity_poly.type
_entity_poly.pdbx_seq_one_letter_code
_entity_poly.pdbx_strand_id
1 'polypeptide(L)'
;RLARWLSRFDVVCFDVFDTLLVRSVDEPAALFYLLADQLNVPDLRRLRIEAEHRLRRRHGEVTLAQIWAELQDACGVDAEEGMAAEWALEQQVCAGRAYMQALVWHLSRSDTRMIAVSDMYLSSAQIMTLLKMNGFAALQECHVSAERGMSKVKGDIYLWLRARYGPGCSLVMVGDDPIADHDHALRAGLAAVQLPNVNRCGAPFRARQMSPVCGAFYRGIVNAALHDGIRPLPEAYELGFVYGSLLALGYCQHIHRYVHAH
;
A
#
# COMPACT_ATOMS: atom_id res chain seq x y z
N ARG A 1 -11.46 16.53 -13.38
CA ARG A 1 -10.82 17.82 -13.02
C ARG A 1 -9.36 17.60 -12.59
N LEU A 2 -9.07 16.67 -11.68
CA LEU A 2 -7.72 16.40 -11.19
C LEU A 2 -6.76 16.01 -12.31
N ALA A 3 -7.13 15.05 -13.19
CA ALA A 3 -6.29 14.65 -14.33
C ALA A 3 -5.87 15.83 -15.20
N ARG A 4 -6.81 16.74 -15.52
CA ARG A 4 -6.51 17.94 -16.33
C ARG A 4 -5.56 18.92 -15.60
N TRP A 5 -5.59 18.95 -14.28
CA TRP A 5 -4.69 19.80 -13.53
C TRP A 5 -3.30 19.17 -13.45
N LEU A 6 -3.23 17.85 -13.20
CA LEU A 6 -1.99 17.10 -13.16
C LEU A 6 -1.26 17.06 -14.51
N SER A 7 -2.00 17.03 -15.63
CA SER A 7 -1.39 17.04 -16.98
C SER A 7 -0.69 18.36 -17.36
N ARG A 8 -0.66 19.34 -16.45
CA ARG A 8 0.11 20.59 -16.63
C ARG A 8 1.54 20.48 -16.06
N PHE A 9 1.83 19.40 -15.36
CA PHE A 9 3.14 19.14 -14.79
C PHE A 9 3.97 18.23 -15.70
N ASP A 10 5.27 18.48 -15.74
CA ASP A 10 6.19 17.66 -16.51
C ASP A 10 6.33 16.27 -15.89
N VAL A 11 6.31 16.19 -14.54
CA VAL A 11 6.42 14.94 -13.79
C VAL A 11 5.36 14.88 -12.69
N VAL A 12 4.58 13.81 -12.67
CA VAL A 12 3.67 13.44 -11.58
C VAL A 12 4.27 12.28 -10.82
N CYS A 13 4.60 12.53 -9.55
CA CYS A 13 5.07 11.54 -8.60
C CYS A 13 3.89 10.98 -7.82
N PHE A 14 3.73 9.68 -7.79
CA PHE A 14 2.68 9.01 -7.02
C PHE A 14 3.30 8.25 -5.86
N ASP A 15 2.74 8.40 -4.68
CA ASP A 15 2.89 7.41 -3.64
C ASP A 15 2.23 6.10 -4.07
N VAL A 16 2.64 4.97 -3.48
CA VAL A 16 2.23 3.64 -3.90
C VAL A 16 1.13 3.08 -3.00
N PHE A 17 1.48 2.78 -1.74
CA PHE A 17 0.55 2.14 -0.81
C PHE A 17 -0.44 3.15 -0.22
N ASP A 18 -1.69 2.73 -0.07
CA ASP A 18 -2.82 3.58 0.32
C ASP A 18 -3.12 4.74 -0.67
N THR A 19 -2.32 4.89 -1.72
CA THR A 19 -2.50 5.86 -2.82
C THR A 19 -2.88 5.17 -4.13
N LEU A 20 -1.94 4.48 -4.79
CA LEU A 20 -2.21 3.69 -6.01
C LEU A 20 -2.78 2.31 -5.69
N LEU A 21 -2.20 1.67 -4.69
CA LEU A 21 -2.57 0.34 -4.21
C LEU A 21 -3.19 0.43 -2.82
N VAL A 22 -4.16 -0.42 -2.57
CA VAL A 22 -4.68 -0.69 -1.23
C VAL A 22 -4.45 -2.15 -0.90
N ARG A 23 -4.28 -2.45 0.39
CA ARG A 23 -4.25 -3.83 0.88
C ARG A 23 -5.64 -4.27 1.32
N SER A 24 -5.90 -5.58 1.18
CA SER A 24 -7.10 -6.20 1.75
C SER A 24 -7.09 -6.25 3.28
N VAL A 25 -6.11 -5.63 3.92
CA VAL A 25 -5.99 -5.48 5.38
C VAL A 25 -5.87 -4.00 5.72
N ASP A 26 -6.44 -3.59 6.86
CA ASP A 26 -6.41 -2.19 7.31
C ASP A 26 -5.06 -1.76 7.89
N GLU A 27 -4.25 -2.72 8.38
CA GLU A 27 -2.90 -2.50 8.88
C GLU A 27 -1.90 -3.38 8.14
N PRO A 28 -0.81 -2.84 7.59
CA PRO A 28 0.20 -3.64 6.88
C PRO A 28 0.74 -4.82 7.70
N ALA A 29 0.95 -4.60 9.00
CA ALA A 29 1.44 -5.64 9.92
C ALA A 29 0.46 -6.81 10.16
N ALA A 30 -0.81 -6.68 9.74
CA ALA A 30 -1.76 -7.79 9.79
C ALA A 30 -1.40 -8.91 8.79
N LEU A 31 -0.66 -8.58 7.73
CA LEU A 31 -0.11 -9.57 6.80
C LEU A 31 0.75 -10.62 7.50
N PHE A 32 1.48 -10.21 8.52
CA PHE A 32 2.40 -11.09 9.24
C PHE A 32 1.68 -12.16 10.09
N TYR A 33 0.37 -12.05 10.32
CA TYR A 33 -0.39 -13.14 10.89
C TYR A 33 -0.53 -14.31 9.89
N LEU A 34 -0.78 -13.99 8.61
CA LEU A 34 -0.87 -15.00 7.56
C LEU A 34 0.50 -15.62 7.30
N LEU A 35 1.54 -14.79 7.31
CA LEU A 35 2.91 -15.25 7.14
C LEU A 35 3.32 -16.21 8.26
N ALA A 36 2.93 -15.90 9.51
CA ALA A 36 3.16 -16.75 10.66
C ALA A 36 2.50 -18.12 10.53
N ASP A 37 1.26 -18.15 10.04
CA ASP A 37 0.51 -19.38 9.78
C ASP A 37 1.15 -20.20 8.64
N GLN A 38 1.46 -19.54 7.52
CA GLN A 38 2.06 -20.16 6.34
C GLN A 38 3.43 -20.79 6.62
N LEU A 39 4.26 -20.11 7.40
CA LEU A 39 5.61 -20.58 7.76
C LEU A 39 5.64 -21.41 9.05
N ASN A 40 4.49 -21.62 9.68
CA ASN A 40 4.34 -22.35 10.95
C ASN A 40 5.23 -21.78 12.08
N VAL A 41 5.32 -20.44 12.18
CA VAL A 41 6.09 -19.73 13.21
C VAL A 41 5.15 -18.79 13.98
N PRO A 42 4.57 -19.22 15.11
CA PRO A 42 3.52 -18.45 15.83
C PRO A 42 3.92 -17.01 16.21
N ASP A 43 5.19 -16.79 16.58
CA ASP A 43 5.72 -15.49 17.01
C ASP A 43 6.22 -14.60 15.85
N LEU A 44 6.11 -15.05 14.61
CA LEU A 44 6.73 -14.39 13.46
C LEU A 44 6.32 -12.92 13.33
N ARG A 45 5.05 -12.60 13.52
CA ARG A 45 4.58 -11.21 13.45
C ARG A 45 5.36 -10.29 14.38
N ARG A 46 5.52 -10.69 15.64
CA ARG A 46 6.26 -9.91 16.64
C ARG A 46 7.74 -9.78 16.24
N LEU A 47 8.36 -10.91 15.91
CA LEU A 47 9.78 -10.97 15.51
C LEU A 47 10.05 -10.12 14.28
N ARG A 48 9.17 -10.18 13.27
CA ARG A 48 9.28 -9.44 12.01
C ARG A 48 9.21 -7.93 12.22
N ILE A 49 8.25 -7.47 13.03
CA ILE A 49 8.10 -6.04 13.39
C ILE A 49 9.32 -5.56 14.18
N GLU A 50 9.76 -6.32 15.17
CA GLU A 50 10.93 -5.98 16.00
C GLU A 50 12.23 -5.93 15.19
N ALA A 51 12.44 -6.88 14.26
CA ALA A 51 13.60 -6.90 13.38
C ALA A 51 13.67 -5.64 12.51
N GLU A 52 12.58 -5.29 11.83
CA GLU A 52 12.51 -4.07 11.03
C GLU A 52 12.79 -2.82 11.88
N HIS A 53 12.16 -2.70 13.05
CA HIS A 53 12.37 -1.56 13.94
C HIS A 53 13.82 -1.47 14.44
N ARG A 54 14.47 -2.59 14.77
CA ARG A 54 15.88 -2.61 15.17
C ARG A 54 16.79 -2.14 14.05
N LEU A 55 16.57 -2.67 12.85
CA LEU A 55 17.37 -2.31 11.67
C LEU A 55 17.19 -0.85 11.29
N ARG A 56 15.94 -0.35 11.25
CA ARG A 56 15.68 1.06 10.92
C ARG A 56 16.32 2.02 11.91
N ARG A 57 16.37 1.67 13.20
CA ARG A 57 17.09 2.50 14.21
C ARG A 57 18.60 2.52 13.99
N ARG A 58 19.20 1.45 13.44
CA ARG A 58 20.65 1.36 13.21
C ARG A 58 21.07 1.95 11.87
N HIS A 59 20.29 1.74 10.84
CA HIS A 59 20.67 1.98 9.45
C HIS A 59 19.78 2.98 8.70
N GLY A 60 18.65 3.37 9.25
CA GLY A 60 17.65 4.20 8.57
C GLY A 60 16.78 3.37 7.64
N GLU A 61 16.92 3.55 6.35
CA GLU A 61 16.19 2.76 5.35
C GLU A 61 16.77 1.35 5.24
N VAL A 62 15.89 0.35 5.10
CA VAL A 62 16.26 -1.08 5.08
C VAL A 62 15.51 -1.83 4.01
N THR A 63 16.14 -2.85 3.45
CA THR A 63 15.56 -3.74 2.43
C THR A 63 14.92 -4.97 3.07
N LEU A 64 14.02 -5.63 2.33
CA LEU A 64 13.41 -6.90 2.74
C LEU A 64 14.49 -7.97 3.02
N ALA A 65 15.55 -8.01 2.21
CA ALA A 65 16.65 -8.95 2.39
C ALA A 65 17.38 -8.74 3.73
N GLN A 66 17.65 -7.47 4.11
CA GLN A 66 18.26 -7.17 5.42
C GLN A 66 17.36 -7.57 6.59
N ILE A 67 16.05 -7.36 6.44
CA ILE A 67 15.08 -7.71 7.48
C ILE A 67 15.06 -9.23 7.69
N TRP A 68 15.00 -10.01 6.62
CA TRP A 68 14.97 -11.47 6.72
C TRP A 68 16.32 -12.07 7.13
N ALA A 69 17.43 -11.47 6.73
CA ALA A 69 18.77 -11.86 7.23
C ALA A 69 18.91 -11.66 8.76
N GLU A 70 18.33 -10.59 9.31
CA GLU A 70 18.26 -10.36 10.78
C GLU A 70 17.30 -11.32 11.48
N LEU A 71 16.27 -11.79 10.76
CA LEU A 71 15.15 -12.54 11.32
C LEU A 71 15.39 -14.06 11.34
N GLN A 72 16.12 -14.59 10.36
CA GLN A 72 16.27 -16.04 10.13
C GLN A 72 16.72 -16.82 11.38
N ASP A 73 17.70 -16.34 12.12
CA ASP A 73 18.21 -17.01 13.32
C ASP A 73 17.18 -17.01 14.47
N ALA A 74 16.32 -15.99 14.53
CA ALA A 74 15.31 -15.85 15.56
C ALA A 74 14.05 -16.66 15.31
N CYS A 75 13.70 -16.88 14.02
CA CYS A 75 12.49 -17.60 13.63
C CYS A 75 12.74 -19.00 13.08
N GLY A 76 13.98 -19.36 12.76
CA GLY A 76 14.36 -20.66 12.19
C GLY A 76 13.91 -20.87 10.74
N VAL A 77 13.55 -19.80 10.04
CA VAL A 77 13.14 -19.80 8.62
C VAL A 77 14.29 -19.26 7.79
N ASP A 78 14.61 -19.91 6.70
CA ASP A 78 15.60 -19.42 5.74
C ASP A 78 15.18 -18.06 5.17
N ALA A 79 16.16 -17.15 5.02
CA ALA A 79 15.87 -15.78 4.59
C ALA A 79 15.26 -15.70 3.19
N GLU A 80 15.67 -16.56 2.25
CA GLU A 80 15.11 -16.56 0.89
C GLU A 80 13.69 -17.13 0.88
N GLU A 81 13.43 -18.18 1.66
CA GLU A 81 12.08 -18.72 1.85
C GLU A 81 11.14 -17.69 2.46
N GLY A 82 11.58 -17.01 3.52
CA GLY A 82 10.79 -15.99 4.19
C GLY A 82 10.50 -14.77 3.30
N MET A 83 11.50 -14.29 2.56
CA MET A 83 11.32 -13.22 1.57
C MET A 83 10.32 -13.62 0.47
N ALA A 84 10.42 -14.84 -0.04
CA ALA A 84 9.54 -15.33 -1.09
C ALA A 84 8.09 -15.44 -0.59
N ALA A 85 7.89 -15.92 0.62
CA ALA A 85 6.57 -16.03 1.24
C ALA A 85 5.95 -14.65 1.50
N GLU A 86 6.71 -13.71 2.09
CA GLU A 86 6.22 -12.33 2.33
C GLU A 86 5.88 -11.62 1.01
N TRP A 87 6.72 -11.77 0.00
CA TRP A 87 6.47 -11.22 -1.33
C TRP A 87 5.22 -11.82 -1.99
N ALA A 88 5.03 -13.12 -1.90
CA ALA A 88 3.84 -13.79 -2.44
C ALA A 88 2.55 -13.29 -1.77
N LEU A 89 2.57 -13.06 -0.45
CA LEU A 89 1.44 -12.51 0.27
C LEU A 89 1.15 -11.05 -0.12
N GLU A 90 2.17 -10.21 -0.27
CA GLU A 90 1.98 -8.82 -0.75
C GLU A 90 1.28 -8.80 -2.12
N GLN A 91 1.63 -9.69 -3.02
CA GLN A 91 0.96 -9.79 -4.33
C GLN A 91 -0.51 -10.22 -4.21
N GLN A 92 -0.86 -11.04 -3.22
CA GLN A 92 -2.23 -11.52 -3.02
C GLN A 92 -3.14 -10.48 -2.37
N VAL A 93 -2.59 -9.66 -1.47
CA VAL A 93 -3.40 -8.71 -0.69
C VAL A 93 -3.50 -7.34 -1.33
N CYS A 94 -2.62 -7.00 -2.27
CA CYS A 94 -2.63 -5.70 -2.94
C CYS A 94 -3.63 -5.66 -4.09
N ALA A 95 -4.40 -4.58 -4.15
CA ALA A 95 -5.33 -4.28 -5.24
C ALA A 95 -5.17 -2.83 -5.70
N GLY A 96 -5.34 -2.58 -6.98
CA GLY A 96 -5.31 -1.22 -7.54
C GLY A 96 -6.56 -0.43 -7.17
N ARG A 97 -6.39 0.82 -6.75
CA ARG A 97 -7.52 1.73 -6.52
C ARG A 97 -8.14 2.13 -7.86
N ALA A 98 -9.42 1.83 -8.03
CA ALA A 98 -10.13 2.06 -9.29
C ALA A 98 -10.09 3.53 -9.76
N TYR A 99 -10.20 4.47 -8.82
CA TYR A 99 -10.04 5.89 -9.14
C TYR A 99 -8.66 6.22 -9.67
N MET A 100 -7.65 5.69 -9.03
CA MET A 100 -6.28 5.98 -9.43
C MET A 100 -5.93 5.29 -10.76
N GLN A 101 -6.48 4.11 -11.02
CA GLN A 101 -6.36 3.46 -12.34
C GLN A 101 -6.96 4.35 -13.43
N ALA A 102 -8.17 4.89 -13.21
CA ALA A 102 -8.80 5.83 -14.15
C ALA A 102 -7.99 7.13 -14.29
N LEU A 103 -7.45 7.67 -13.20
CA LEU A 103 -6.61 8.87 -13.21
C LEU A 103 -5.33 8.65 -14.03
N VAL A 104 -4.59 7.59 -13.75
CA VAL A 104 -3.34 7.23 -14.45
C VAL A 104 -3.62 6.94 -15.93
N TRP A 105 -4.70 6.23 -16.25
CA TRP A 105 -5.12 6.02 -17.63
C TRP A 105 -5.39 7.33 -18.37
N HIS A 106 -6.05 8.31 -17.74
CA HIS A 106 -6.23 9.63 -18.35
C HIS A 106 -4.92 10.37 -18.56
N LEU A 107 -4.01 10.31 -17.60
CA LEU A 107 -2.69 10.96 -17.67
C LEU A 107 -1.78 10.30 -18.72
N SER A 108 -1.89 8.98 -18.93
CA SER A 108 -1.10 8.28 -19.95
C SER A 108 -1.35 8.74 -21.39
N ARG A 109 -2.38 9.56 -21.59
CA ARG A 109 -2.72 10.18 -22.88
C ARG A 109 -2.18 11.61 -23.03
N SER A 110 -1.39 12.07 -22.08
CA SER A 110 -0.65 13.34 -22.11
C SER A 110 0.86 13.07 -22.13
N ASP A 111 1.63 14.12 -22.35
CA ASP A 111 3.11 14.04 -22.35
C ASP A 111 3.70 14.01 -20.94
N THR A 112 2.86 13.99 -19.91
CA THR A 112 3.27 14.00 -18.52
C THR A 112 3.97 12.70 -18.15
N ARG A 113 5.18 12.79 -17.60
CA ARG A 113 5.88 11.64 -17.04
C ARG A 113 5.26 11.24 -15.71
N MET A 114 5.02 9.95 -15.52
CA MET A 114 4.47 9.40 -14.28
C MET A 114 5.47 8.46 -13.64
N ILE A 115 5.78 8.72 -12.37
CA ILE A 115 6.71 7.92 -11.57
C ILE A 115 6.11 7.55 -10.22
N ALA A 116 6.56 6.44 -9.65
CA ALA A 116 6.22 6.04 -8.29
C ALA A 116 7.34 6.44 -7.31
N VAL A 117 6.97 6.87 -6.10
CA VAL A 117 7.90 7.20 -5.01
C VAL A 117 7.37 6.56 -3.73
N SER A 118 8.12 5.64 -3.13
CA SER A 118 7.63 4.84 -1.99
C SER A 118 8.68 4.71 -0.89
N ASP A 119 8.24 4.93 0.35
CA ASP A 119 9.02 4.62 1.54
C ASP A 119 8.72 3.18 1.97
N MET A 120 9.46 2.23 1.41
CA MET A 120 9.19 0.80 1.55
C MET A 120 10.48 -0.03 1.55
N TYR A 121 10.43 -1.21 2.12
CA TYR A 121 11.53 -2.18 2.14
C TYR A 121 11.58 -3.09 0.90
N LEU A 122 10.52 -3.12 0.08
CA LEU A 122 10.50 -3.83 -1.20
C LEU A 122 11.37 -3.10 -2.23
N SER A 123 11.91 -3.85 -3.18
CA SER A 123 12.67 -3.26 -4.29
C SER A 123 11.76 -2.52 -5.28
N SER A 124 12.35 -1.59 -6.02
CA SER A 124 11.65 -0.88 -7.11
C SER A 124 11.11 -1.85 -8.17
N ALA A 125 11.82 -2.94 -8.44
CA ALA A 125 11.38 -4.00 -9.36
C ALA A 125 10.12 -4.73 -8.84
N GLN A 126 10.07 -5.06 -7.55
CA GLN A 126 8.90 -5.66 -6.93
C GLN A 126 7.72 -4.69 -6.95
N ILE A 127 7.90 -3.43 -6.58
CA ILE A 127 6.84 -2.42 -6.62
C ILE A 127 6.33 -2.20 -8.04
N MET A 128 7.21 -2.11 -9.04
CA MET A 128 6.80 -2.00 -10.44
C MET A 128 6.02 -3.23 -10.91
N THR A 129 6.34 -4.42 -10.40
CA THR A 129 5.58 -5.64 -10.68
C THR A 129 4.17 -5.54 -10.09
N LEU A 130 4.03 -5.17 -8.80
CA LEU A 130 2.72 -4.93 -8.17
C LEU A 130 1.89 -3.90 -8.94
N LEU A 131 2.50 -2.80 -9.32
CA LEU A 131 1.84 -1.73 -10.06
C LEU A 131 1.33 -2.22 -11.43
N LYS A 132 2.14 -2.96 -12.18
CA LYS A 132 1.73 -3.53 -13.48
C LYS A 132 0.59 -4.53 -13.34
N MET A 133 0.67 -5.44 -12.37
CA MET A 133 -0.38 -6.42 -12.07
C MET A 133 -1.71 -5.75 -11.71
N ASN A 134 -1.65 -4.55 -11.16
CA ASN A 134 -2.80 -3.80 -10.67
C ASN A 134 -3.22 -2.63 -11.59
N GLY A 135 -2.86 -2.67 -12.87
CA GLY A 135 -3.38 -1.74 -13.88
C GLY A 135 -2.61 -0.42 -14.01
N PHE A 136 -1.41 -0.30 -13.41
CA PHE A 136 -0.57 0.88 -13.46
C PHE A 136 0.64 0.73 -14.38
N ALA A 137 0.50 0.02 -15.49
CA ALA A 137 1.62 -0.23 -16.43
C ALA A 137 2.17 1.06 -17.11
N ALA A 138 1.46 2.16 -17.02
CA ALA A 138 1.88 3.44 -17.60
C ALA A 138 2.92 4.20 -16.76
N LEU A 139 3.19 3.79 -15.51
CA LEU A 139 4.27 4.36 -14.72
C LEU A 139 5.63 3.90 -15.29
N GLN A 140 6.55 4.84 -15.43
CA GLN A 140 7.84 4.61 -16.12
C GLN A 140 8.98 4.26 -15.18
N GLU A 141 8.95 4.80 -13.96
CA GLU A 141 10.02 4.63 -12.95
C GLU A 141 9.42 4.44 -11.56
N CYS A 142 10.18 3.78 -10.69
CA CYS A 142 9.87 3.69 -9.26
C CYS A 142 11.12 4.02 -8.44
N HIS A 143 10.97 4.90 -7.46
CA HIS A 143 12.03 5.29 -6.55
C HIS A 143 11.66 4.87 -5.13
N VAL A 144 12.47 4.01 -4.55
CA VAL A 144 12.21 3.39 -3.25
C VAL A 144 13.24 3.85 -2.23
N SER A 145 12.77 4.19 -1.04
CA SER A 145 13.62 4.68 0.06
C SER A 145 14.71 3.67 0.44
N ALA A 146 14.39 2.39 0.52
CA ALA A 146 15.32 1.32 0.88
C ALA A 146 16.50 1.18 -0.09
N GLU A 147 16.29 1.45 -1.40
CA GLU A 147 17.35 1.38 -2.40
C GLU A 147 18.18 2.66 -2.48
N ARG A 148 17.60 3.78 -2.06
CA ARG A 148 18.24 5.10 -2.21
C ARG A 148 18.86 5.64 -0.93
N GLY A 149 18.49 5.10 0.22
CA GLY A 149 18.87 5.67 1.52
C GLY A 149 18.25 7.04 1.81
N MET A 150 17.26 7.46 1.01
CA MET A 150 16.52 8.71 1.10
C MET A 150 15.04 8.41 1.21
N SER A 151 14.27 9.23 1.93
CA SER A 151 12.85 8.97 2.17
C SER A 151 11.97 10.21 2.05
N LYS A 152 10.69 9.99 1.81
CA LYS A 152 9.67 11.05 1.85
C LYS A 152 9.53 11.64 3.25
N VAL A 153 9.62 10.77 4.27
CA VAL A 153 9.57 11.19 5.69
C VAL A 153 10.69 12.17 6.04
N LYS A 154 11.88 12.02 5.48
CA LYS A 154 12.99 12.99 5.66
C LYS A 154 12.89 14.17 4.68
N GLY A 155 12.17 14.01 3.59
CA GLY A 155 12.04 15.01 2.53
C GLY A 155 13.24 15.05 1.55
N ASP A 156 14.30 14.33 1.84
CA ASP A 156 15.55 14.33 1.04
C ASP A 156 15.36 13.70 -0.35
N ILE A 157 14.44 12.75 -0.49
CA ILE A 157 14.08 12.18 -1.81
C ILE A 157 13.50 13.24 -2.75
N TYR A 158 12.77 14.22 -2.24
CA TYR A 158 12.20 15.30 -3.07
C TYR A 158 13.28 16.28 -3.55
N LEU A 159 14.26 16.58 -2.71
CA LEU A 159 15.41 17.39 -3.10
C LEU A 159 16.22 16.67 -4.20
N TRP A 160 16.40 15.37 -4.06
CA TRP A 160 17.03 14.54 -5.09
C TRP A 160 16.22 14.52 -6.41
N LEU A 161 14.88 14.39 -6.36
CA LEU A 161 14.02 14.46 -7.55
C LEU A 161 14.14 15.83 -8.24
N ARG A 162 14.13 16.92 -7.47
CA ARG A 162 14.35 18.28 -8.01
C ARG A 162 15.70 18.40 -8.73
N ALA A 163 16.76 17.87 -8.14
CA ALA A 163 18.08 17.89 -8.76
C ALA A 163 18.13 17.02 -10.04
N ARG A 164 17.48 15.86 -10.02
CA ARG A 164 17.44 14.91 -11.16
C ARG A 164 16.73 15.48 -12.38
N TYR A 165 15.57 16.12 -12.17
CA TYR A 165 14.76 16.65 -13.28
C TYR A 165 15.11 18.11 -13.65
N GLY A 166 15.84 18.81 -12.79
CA GLY A 166 16.30 20.17 -13.03
C GLY A 166 15.31 21.28 -12.62
N PRO A 167 15.81 22.53 -12.50
CA PRO A 167 15.04 23.63 -11.94
C PRO A 167 13.86 24.10 -12.80
N GLY A 168 13.90 23.82 -14.11
CA GLY A 168 12.81 24.18 -15.04
C GLY A 168 11.68 23.17 -15.10
N CYS A 169 11.87 21.98 -14.50
CA CYS A 169 10.87 20.91 -14.52
C CYS A 169 9.84 21.13 -13.40
N SER A 170 8.56 21.12 -13.77
CA SER A 170 7.45 21.20 -12.82
C SER A 170 7.09 19.79 -12.30
N LEU A 171 7.20 19.60 -10.97
CA LEU A 171 6.89 18.35 -10.31
C LEU A 171 5.71 18.51 -9.37
N VAL A 172 4.89 17.46 -9.30
CA VAL A 172 3.80 17.37 -8.32
C VAL A 172 3.83 15.99 -7.65
N MET A 173 3.66 15.97 -6.32
CA MET A 173 3.47 14.75 -5.53
C MET A 173 2.00 14.51 -5.28
N VAL A 174 1.55 13.28 -5.45
CA VAL A 174 0.18 12.81 -5.17
C VAL A 174 0.29 11.65 -4.18
N GLY A 175 -0.24 11.81 -2.97
CA GLY A 175 -0.17 10.79 -1.94
C GLY A 175 -1.19 11.00 -0.84
N ASP A 176 -1.22 10.08 0.13
CA ASP A 176 -2.20 10.09 1.22
C ASP A 176 -1.63 10.60 2.56
N ASP A 177 -0.31 10.60 2.73
CA ASP A 177 0.30 11.06 3.97
C ASP A 177 0.44 12.59 4.00
N PRO A 178 -0.22 13.29 4.96
CA PRO A 178 -0.22 14.75 5.01
C PRO A 178 1.16 15.35 5.27
N ILE A 179 2.07 14.61 5.89
CA ILE A 179 3.41 15.10 6.22
C ILE A 179 4.41 14.65 5.16
N ALA A 180 4.52 13.35 4.92
CA ALA A 180 5.52 12.80 4.03
C ALA A 180 5.23 13.13 2.56
N ASP A 181 3.98 13.01 2.10
CA ASP A 181 3.63 13.22 0.69
C ASP A 181 3.25 14.67 0.38
N HIS A 182 2.72 15.40 1.35
CA HIS A 182 2.26 16.76 1.12
C HIS A 182 3.25 17.81 1.64
N ASP A 183 3.44 17.91 2.96
CA ASP A 183 4.20 19.01 3.55
C ASP A 183 5.69 18.99 3.17
N HIS A 184 6.31 17.81 3.15
CA HIS A 184 7.72 17.66 2.77
C HIS A 184 7.93 17.90 1.27
N ALA A 185 6.99 17.48 0.41
CA ALA A 185 7.01 17.81 -1.01
C ALA A 185 6.93 19.31 -1.26
N LEU A 186 5.99 20.02 -0.60
CA LEU A 186 5.87 21.48 -0.68
C LEU A 186 7.15 22.18 -0.23
N ARG A 187 7.74 21.75 0.91
CA ARG A 187 9.00 22.34 1.42
C ARG A 187 10.17 22.17 0.45
N ALA A 188 10.17 21.09 -0.30
CA ALA A 188 11.17 20.84 -1.35
C ALA A 188 10.87 21.56 -2.67
N GLY A 189 9.78 22.33 -2.76
CA GLY A 189 9.39 23.11 -3.93
C GLY A 189 8.65 22.31 -5.02
N LEU A 190 8.06 21.18 -4.68
CA LEU A 190 7.10 20.46 -5.52
C LEU A 190 5.70 21.03 -5.25
N ALA A 191 4.78 20.91 -6.21
CA ALA A 191 3.36 20.94 -5.89
C ALA A 191 2.96 19.64 -5.18
N ALA A 192 1.86 19.66 -4.42
CA ALA A 192 1.38 18.47 -3.74
C ALA A 192 -0.14 18.35 -3.78
N VAL A 193 -0.64 17.13 -3.85
CA VAL A 193 -2.06 16.77 -3.73
C VAL A 193 -2.19 15.69 -2.68
N GLN A 194 -2.89 15.98 -1.62
CA GLN A 194 -3.24 15.00 -0.61
C GLN A 194 -4.52 14.29 -1.00
N LEU A 195 -4.47 12.95 -1.00
CA LEU A 195 -5.63 12.07 -1.18
C LEU A 195 -6.09 11.53 0.18
N PRO A 196 -7.38 11.19 0.32
CA PRO A 196 -7.85 10.50 1.51
C PRO A 196 -7.25 9.09 1.62
N ASN A 197 -6.69 8.75 2.78
CA ASN A 197 -6.34 7.39 3.11
C ASN A 197 -7.61 6.60 3.44
N VAL A 198 -7.87 5.51 2.74
CA VAL A 198 -9.10 4.73 2.88
C VAL A 198 -9.27 4.16 4.29
N ASN A 199 -8.17 3.74 4.93
CA ASN A 199 -8.21 3.15 6.26
C ASN A 199 -8.40 4.20 7.37
N ARG A 200 -7.93 5.43 7.15
CA ARG A 200 -8.17 6.56 8.07
C ARG A 200 -9.60 7.13 7.94
N CYS A 201 -10.20 7.04 6.75
CA CYS A 201 -11.60 7.40 6.55
C CYS A 201 -12.57 6.37 7.13
N GLY A 202 -12.14 5.12 7.26
CA GLY A 202 -12.94 4.03 7.78
C GLY A 202 -13.28 4.18 9.26
N ALA A 203 -14.36 3.53 9.69
CA ALA A 203 -14.77 3.53 11.09
C ALA A 203 -13.80 2.68 11.94
N PRO A 204 -13.03 3.26 12.86
CA PRO A 204 -11.99 2.55 13.61
C PRO A 204 -12.57 1.51 14.59
N PHE A 205 -13.88 1.54 14.81
CA PHE A 205 -14.58 0.63 15.73
C PHE A 205 -15.23 -0.56 15.03
N ARG A 206 -15.21 -0.58 13.70
CA ARG A 206 -15.85 -1.63 12.92
C ARG A 206 -15.19 -2.98 13.22
N ALA A 207 -16.01 -3.95 13.59
CA ALA A 207 -15.58 -5.33 13.82
C ALA A 207 -14.50 -5.53 14.90
N ARG A 208 -14.48 -4.73 15.96
CA ARG A 208 -13.55 -4.87 17.09
C ARG A 208 -13.60 -6.23 17.79
N GLN A 209 -14.73 -6.92 17.71
CA GLN A 209 -14.93 -8.22 18.34
C GLN A 209 -14.47 -9.40 17.46
N MET A 210 -14.09 -9.13 16.21
CA MET A 210 -13.51 -10.14 15.34
C MET A 210 -12.08 -10.47 15.80
N SER A 211 -11.61 -11.68 15.44
CA SER A 211 -10.18 -11.99 15.61
C SER A 211 -9.30 -10.96 14.89
N PRO A 212 -8.06 -10.72 15.34
CA PRO A 212 -7.19 -9.72 14.74
C PRO A 212 -7.06 -9.88 13.21
N VAL A 213 -6.92 -11.12 12.73
CA VAL A 213 -6.78 -11.42 11.30
C VAL A 213 -8.08 -11.12 10.55
N CYS A 214 -9.19 -11.74 10.96
CA CYS A 214 -10.49 -11.54 10.29
C CYS A 214 -10.93 -10.08 10.34
N GLY A 215 -10.72 -9.40 11.47
CA GLY A 215 -11.05 -7.99 11.63
C GLY A 215 -10.22 -7.10 10.70
N ALA A 216 -8.92 -7.36 10.56
CA ALA A 216 -8.06 -6.60 9.66
C ALA A 216 -8.48 -6.75 8.19
N PHE A 217 -8.76 -7.98 7.75
CA PHE A 217 -9.27 -8.23 6.39
C PHE A 217 -10.64 -7.59 6.18
N TYR A 218 -11.55 -7.78 7.11
CA TYR A 218 -12.88 -7.19 7.00
C TYR A 218 -12.81 -5.66 6.87
N ARG A 219 -12.05 -4.99 7.75
CA ARG A 219 -11.90 -3.54 7.70
C ARG A 219 -11.18 -3.08 6.43
N GLY A 220 -10.09 -3.75 6.03
CA GLY A 220 -9.35 -3.41 4.81
C GLY A 220 -10.23 -3.47 3.56
N ILE A 221 -10.97 -4.57 3.36
CA ILE A 221 -11.87 -4.75 2.23
C ILE A 221 -13.01 -3.72 2.25
N VAL A 222 -13.64 -3.53 3.41
CA VAL A 222 -14.76 -2.57 3.55
C VAL A 222 -14.28 -1.14 3.35
N ASN A 223 -13.17 -0.74 3.96
CA ASN A 223 -12.62 0.60 3.82
C ASN A 223 -12.23 0.88 2.37
N ALA A 224 -11.55 -0.06 1.71
CA ALA A 224 -11.23 0.05 0.30
C ALA A 224 -12.48 0.24 -0.56
N ALA A 225 -13.51 -0.58 -0.38
CA ALA A 225 -14.73 -0.51 -1.17
C ALA A 225 -15.55 0.78 -0.93
N LEU A 226 -15.62 1.25 0.31
CA LEU A 226 -16.43 2.43 0.65
C LEU A 226 -15.72 3.75 0.40
N HIS A 227 -14.39 3.79 0.53
CA HIS A 227 -13.60 5.02 0.51
C HIS A 227 -12.59 5.11 -0.65
N ASP A 228 -12.59 4.13 -1.58
CA ASP A 228 -11.71 4.15 -2.76
C ASP A 228 -11.99 5.35 -3.66
N GLY A 229 -13.16 5.85 -3.58
CA GLY A 229 -13.39 6.81 -4.55
C GLY A 229 -14.25 7.91 -4.35
N ILE A 230 -14.85 8.55 -4.53
CA ILE A 230 -15.29 9.70 -5.22
C ILE A 230 -16.82 9.79 -5.22
N ARG A 231 -17.48 8.72 -5.00
CA ARG A 231 -18.95 8.73 -4.95
C ARG A 231 -19.37 8.46 -3.51
N PRO A 232 -20.18 9.35 -2.93
CA PRO A 232 -20.93 8.98 -1.75
C PRO A 232 -21.80 7.79 -2.16
N LEU A 233 -21.59 6.66 -1.50
CA LEU A 233 -22.43 5.49 -1.69
C LEU A 233 -23.74 5.69 -0.95
N PRO A 234 -24.88 5.21 -1.48
CA PRO A 234 -26.15 5.23 -0.75
C PRO A 234 -26.02 4.46 0.57
N GLU A 235 -26.65 4.95 1.64
CA GLU A 235 -26.64 4.32 2.95
C GLU A 235 -27.08 2.83 2.88
N ALA A 236 -28.07 2.52 2.06
CA ALA A 236 -28.53 1.14 1.82
C ALA A 236 -27.42 0.24 1.24
N TYR A 237 -26.54 0.80 0.37
CA TYR A 237 -25.39 0.06 -0.15
C TYR A 237 -24.36 -0.19 0.95
N GLU A 238 -24.04 0.83 1.73
CA GLU A 238 -23.11 0.69 2.86
C GLU A 238 -23.63 -0.38 3.85
N LEU A 239 -24.88 -0.31 4.25
CA LEU A 239 -25.50 -1.28 5.15
C LEU A 239 -25.47 -2.71 4.57
N GLY A 240 -25.81 -2.87 3.30
CA GLY A 240 -25.82 -4.16 2.61
C GLY A 240 -24.41 -4.73 2.45
N PHE A 241 -23.45 -3.91 2.04
CA PHE A 241 -22.06 -4.34 1.84
C PHE A 241 -21.36 -4.64 3.17
N VAL A 242 -21.51 -3.76 4.16
CA VAL A 242 -20.78 -3.86 5.44
C VAL A 242 -21.31 -4.99 6.32
N TYR A 243 -22.63 -5.12 6.43
CA TYR A 243 -23.26 -6.06 7.35
C TYR A 243 -23.98 -7.20 6.64
N GLY A 244 -24.75 -6.91 5.60
CA GLY A 244 -25.53 -7.89 4.86
C GLY A 244 -24.66 -8.93 4.16
N SER A 245 -23.52 -8.52 3.61
CA SER A 245 -22.60 -9.45 2.94
C SER A 245 -22.03 -10.50 3.87
N LEU A 246 -21.69 -10.14 5.11
CA LEU A 246 -21.18 -11.08 6.11
C LEU A 246 -22.21 -12.16 6.46
N LEU A 247 -23.47 -11.74 6.64
CA LEU A 247 -24.58 -12.68 6.90
C LEU A 247 -24.81 -13.61 5.71
N ALA A 248 -24.85 -13.04 4.49
CA ALA A 248 -25.06 -13.82 3.27
C ALA A 248 -23.91 -14.81 3.03
N LEU A 249 -22.64 -14.39 3.14
CA LEU A 249 -21.48 -15.25 2.97
C LEU A 249 -21.42 -16.36 4.04
N GLY A 250 -21.67 -16.00 5.31
CA GLY A 250 -21.72 -16.98 6.40
C GLY A 250 -22.82 -18.03 6.18
N TYR A 251 -24.00 -17.61 5.73
CA TYR A 251 -25.09 -18.51 5.41
C TYR A 251 -24.78 -19.42 4.21
N CYS A 252 -24.26 -18.87 3.12
CA CYS A 252 -23.83 -19.64 1.95
C CYS A 252 -22.75 -20.67 2.31
N GLN A 253 -21.78 -20.29 3.12
CA GLN A 253 -20.73 -21.19 3.59
C GLN A 253 -21.30 -22.31 4.47
N HIS A 254 -22.28 -22.00 5.33
CA HIS A 254 -22.95 -23.01 6.14
C HIS A 254 -23.69 -24.02 5.28
N ILE A 255 -24.48 -23.57 4.30
CA ILE A 255 -25.18 -24.46 3.36
C ILE A 255 -24.20 -25.31 2.58
N HIS A 256 -23.13 -24.70 2.05
CA HIS A 256 -22.11 -25.43 1.30
C HIS A 256 -21.51 -26.55 2.12
N ARG A 257 -21.10 -26.30 3.36
CA ARG A 257 -20.58 -27.31 4.26
C ARG A 257 -21.61 -28.43 4.55
N TYR A 258 -22.87 -28.05 4.77
CA TYR A 258 -23.94 -28.99 5.04
C TYR A 258 -24.19 -29.95 3.86
N VAL A 259 -24.26 -29.39 2.63
CA VAL A 259 -24.51 -30.17 1.40
C VAL A 259 -23.34 -31.11 1.06
N HIS A 260 -22.10 -30.74 1.39
CA HIS A 260 -20.92 -31.57 1.10
C HIS A 260 -20.56 -32.53 2.25
N ALA A 261 -21.19 -32.42 3.40
CA ALA A 261 -20.99 -33.32 4.53
C ALA A 261 -22.07 -34.43 4.59
N HIS A 262 -23.12 -34.32 3.80
CA HIS A 262 -24.25 -35.27 3.67
C HIS A 262 -24.54 -35.61 2.20
#